data_bcaf6c5fef3c7fe2513f8a9e1b5f8b43
#
_entry.id   bcaf6c5fef3c7fe2513f8a9e1b5f8b43
#
_cell.length_a   1.000
_cell.length_b   1.000
_cell.length_c   1.000
_cell.angle_alpha   90.00
_cell.angle_beta   90.00
_cell.angle_gamma   90.00
#
_symmetry.space_group_name_H-M   'P 1'
#
loop_
_entity.id
_entity.type
_entity.pdbx_description
1 polymer ?
#
loop_
_entity_poly.entity_id
_entity_poly.type
_entity_poly.pdbx_seq_one_letter_code
_entity_poly.pdbx_strand_id
1 'polypeptide(L)'
;MKAVLIMGSTSDQPHADKITGTLDTLGVEHEVHAASAHKNPEKVLEIIRSFGENDAVVFVTIAGRSNALSGFVGANCNKPTIACPPFKDKVDMSINIHSTLQMPSKTPVLTVLDPGNCAIAVHRILNIGSM
;
A
#
# COMPACT_ATOMS: atom_id res chain seq x y z
N MET A 1 8.41 4.70 13.33
CA MET A 1 7.83 3.54 12.63
C MET A 1 6.39 3.83 12.25
N LYS A 2 6.10 3.75 10.97
CA LYS A 2 4.81 4.21 10.47
C LYS A 2 4.37 3.42 9.24
N ALA A 3 3.07 3.14 9.14
CA ALA A 3 2.44 2.67 7.92
C ALA A 3 1.86 3.88 7.18
N VAL A 4 2.12 3.98 5.89
CA VAL A 4 1.58 5.05 5.04
C VAL A 4 0.70 4.40 3.98
N LEU A 5 -0.61 4.61 4.09
CA LEU A 5 -1.58 4.06 3.15
C LEU A 5 -1.88 5.10 2.07
N ILE A 6 -1.87 4.67 0.83
CA ILE A 6 -2.25 5.51 -0.31
C ILE A 6 -3.37 4.81 -1.06
N MET A 7 -4.54 5.43 -1.11
CA MET A 7 -5.70 4.94 -1.90
C MET A 7 -5.74 5.68 -3.23
N GLY A 8 -5.96 4.94 -4.29
CA GLY A 8 -6.14 5.55 -5.62
C GLY A 8 -7.44 6.33 -5.76
N SER A 9 -8.41 6.08 -4.91
CA SER A 9 -9.70 6.75 -4.90
C SER A 9 -10.26 6.82 -3.48
N THR A 10 -10.99 7.88 -3.16
CA THR A 10 -11.69 8.00 -1.87
C THR A 10 -12.77 6.93 -1.68
N SER A 11 -13.23 6.31 -2.77
CA SER A 11 -14.17 5.19 -2.69
C SER A 11 -13.57 3.94 -2.03
N ASP A 12 -12.25 3.88 -1.90
CA ASP A 12 -11.54 2.77 -1.26
C ASP A 12 -11.41 2.95 0.27
N GLN A 13 -11.97 4.02 0.82
CA GLN A 13 -11.89 4.29 2.25
C GLN A 13 -12.36 3.13 3.13
N PRO A 14 -13.46 2.41 2.82
CA PRO A 14 -13.85 1.27 3.64
C PRO A 14 -12.80 0.17 3.72
N HIS A 15 -12.06 -0.06 2.63
CA HIS A 15 -10.97 -1.03 2.59
C HIS A 15 -9.79 -0.56 3.43
N ALA A 16 -9.43 0.73 3.29
CA ALA A 16 -8.38 1.36 4.11
C ALA A 16 -8.73 1.29 5.60
N ASP A 17 -9.99 1.50 5.97
CA ASP A 17 -10.44 1.45 7.36
C ASP A 17 -10.25 0.06 8.00
N LYS A 18 -10.41 -1.00 7.22
CA LYS A 18 -10.15 -2.36 7.70
C LYS A 18 -8.67 -2.58 8.02
N ILE A 19 -7.80 -1.97 7.24
CA ILE A 19 -6.35 -2.05 7.48
C ILE A 19 -5.99 -1.23 8.70
N THR A 20 -6.42 0.03 8.77
CA THR A 20 -6.09 0.92 9.89
C THR A 20 -6.68 0.44 11.21
N GLY A 21 -7.87 -0.16 11.18
CA GLY A 21 -8.47 -0.77 12.37
C GLY A 21 -7.58 -1.85 13.00
N THR A 22 -6.98 -2.69 12.19
CA THR A 22 -6.04 -3.71 12.66
C THR A 22 -4.71 -3.08 13.09
N LEU A 23 -4.22 -2.07 12.34
CA LEU A 23 -3.00 -1.34 12.74
C LEU A 23 -3.17 -0.69 14.12
N ASP A 24 -4.34 -0.11 14.39
CA ASP A 24 -4.64 0.48 15.70
C ASP A 24 -4.56 -0.57 16.81
N THR A 25 -5.14 -1.74 16.60
CA THR A 25 -5.07 -2.86 17.54
C THR A 25 -3.62 -3.28 17.81
N LEU A 26 -2.76 -3.22 16.81
CA LEU A 26 -1.36 -3.59 16.90
C LEU A 26 -0.47 -2.45 17.40
N GLY A 27 -1.02 -1.26 17.63
CA GLY A 27 -0.27 -0.10 18.08
C GLY A 27 0.67 0.50 17.02
N VAL A 28 0.34 0.33 15.75
CA VAL A 28 1.14 0.87 14.63
C VAL A 28 0.62 2.25 14.23
N GLU A 29 1.49 3.24 14.32
CA GLU A 29 1.19 4.59 13.82
C GLU A 29 0.99 4.56 12.31
N HIS A 30 0.01 5.29 11.82
CA HIS A 30 -0.32 5.31 10.38
C HIS A 30 -0.86 6.66 9.92
N GLU A 31 -0.79 6.87 8.62
CA GLU A 31 -1.48 7.97 7.94
C GLU A 31 -2.09 7.43 6.65
N VAL A 32 -3.17 8.07 6.19
CA VAL A 32 -3.92 7.66 5.01
C VAL A 32 -4.03 8.84 4.05
N HIS A 33 -3.72 8.59 2.78
CA HIS A 33 -3.80 9.58 1.72
C HIS A 33 -4.64 9.04 0.56
N ALA A 34 -5.32 9.94 -0.14
CA ALA A 34 -5.99 9.64 -1.40
C ALA A 34 -5.21 10.32 -2.53
N ALA A 35 -4.61 9.54 -3.41
CA ALA A 35 -3.86 10.06 -4.55
C ALA A 35 -3.81 9.00 -5.66
N SER A 36 -4.25 9.39 -6.85
CA SER A 36 -4.24 8.51 -8.02
C SER A 36 -2.91 8.62 -8.78
N ALA A 37 -2.28 7.49 -9.06
CA ALA A 37 -1.08 7.47 -9.88
C ALA A 37 -1.38 7.92 -11.33
N HIS A 38 -2.59 7.65 -11.83
CA HIS A 38 -3.00 8.08 -13.17
C HIS A 38 -3.35 9.56 -13.23
N LYS A 39 -4.12 10.03 -12.25
CA LYS A 39 -4.72 11.37 -12.29
C LYS A 39 -3.88 12.43 -11.58
N ASN A 40 -3.11 12.03 -10.58
CA ASN A 40 -2.34 12.96 -9.77
C ASN A 40 -1.01 12.33 -9.33
N PRO A 41 -0.13 12.00 -10.28
CA PRO A 41 1.15 11.34 -9.97
C PRO A 41 2.07 12.21 -9.13
N GLU A 42 2.00 13.53 -9.27
CA GLU A 42 2.84 14.46 -8.50
C GLU A 42 2.53 14.38 -7.01
N LYS A 43 1.25 14.24 -6.65
CA LYS A 43 0.85 14.09 -5.25
C LYS A 43 1.39 12.79 -4.66
N VAL A 44 1.37 11.71 -5.42
CA VAL A 44 1.94 10.42 -4.98
C VAL A 44 3.44 10.57 -4.73
N LEU A 45 4.17 11.21 -5.64
CA LEU A 45 5.60 11.49 -5.46
C LEU A 45 5.88 12.35 -4.25
N GLU A 46 5.07 13.38 -4.02
CA GLU A 46 5.19 14.26 -2.87
C GLU A 46 5.06 13.48 -1.56
N ILE A 47 4.08 12.59 -1.47
CA ILE A 47 3.88 11.73 -0.30
C ILE A 47 5.12 10.86 -0.08
N ILE A 48 5.58 10.17 -1.12
CA ILE A 48 6.74 9.28 -1.04
C ILE A 48 7.98 10.05 -0.58
N ARG A 49 8.22 11.21 -1.14
CA ARG A 49 9.41 12.03 -0.89
C ARG A 49 9.37 12.77 0.43
N SER A 50 8.23 12.78 1.12
CA SER A 50 8.13 13.41 2.44
C SER A 50 8.83 12.62 3.55
N PHE A 51 9.24 11.38 3.27
CA PHE A 51 9.92 10.52 4.23
C PHE A 51 11.41 10.41 3.90
N GLY A 52 12.24 10.50 4.94
CA GLY A 52 13.69 10.39 4.81
C GLY A 52 14.17 8.95 4.64
N GLU A 53 15.41 8.80 4.21
CA GLU A 53 16.02 7.49 3.97
C GLU A 53 16.03 6.61 5.22
N ASN A 54 16.21 7.21 6.39
CA ASN A 54 16.28 6.50 7.66
C ASN A 54 14.94 6.36 8.38
N ASP A 55 13.87 6.90 7.81
CA ASP A 55 12.53 6.75 8.38
C ASP A 55 12.04 5.32 8.21
N ALA A 56 11.58 4.70 9.28
CA ALA A 56 11.01 3.35 9.24
C ALA A 56 9.55 3.44 8.78
N VAL A 57 9.35 3.28 7.48
CA VAL A 57 8.05 3.41 6.81
C VAL A 57 7.77 2.20 5.93
N VAL A 58 6.54 1.71 5.97
CA VAL A 58 6.02 0.74 5.01
C VAL A 58 4.87 1.42 4.27
N PHE A 59 4.94 1.43 2.95
CA PHE A 59 3.84 1.91 2.12
C PHE A 59 2.84 0.79 1.85
N VAL A 60 1.57 1.11 1.98
CA VAL A 60 0.46 0.23 1.58
C VAL A 60 -0.33 0.94 0.50
N THR A 61 -0.48 0.29 -0.65
CA THR A 61 -1.24 0.85 -1.77
C THR A 61 -2.57 0.15 -1.92
N ILE A 62 -3.61 0.93 -2.19
CA ILE A 62 -4.98 0.43 -2.33
C ILE A 62 -5.52 0.89 -3.68
N ALA A 63 -5.46 -0.01 -4.66
CA ALA A 63 -5.97 0.22 -6.01
C ALA A 63 -6.32 -1.12 -6.64
N GLY A 64 -7.54 -1.25 -7.15
CA GLY A 64 -8.06 -2.54 -7.63
C GLY A 64 -8.02 -2.73 -9.14
N ARG A 65 -8.13 -1.65 -9.92
CA ARG A 65 -8.19 -1.73 -11.39
C ARG A 65 -7.02 -0.99 -12.01
N SER A 66 -6.44 -1.59 -13.07
CA SER A 66 -5.31 -0.99 -13.77
C SER A 66 -4.33 -0.38 -12.76
N ASN A 67 -3.95 -1.19 -11.80
CA ASN A 67 -3.19 -0.72 -10.64
C ASN A 67 -1.81 -0.22 -11.04
N ALA A 68 -1.71 1.05 -11.38
CA ALA A 68 -0.45 1.73 -11.61
C ALA A 68 0.17 2.22 -10.30
N LEU A 69 -0.61 2.32 -9.24
CA LEU A 69 -0.18 2.92 -7.98
C LEU A 69 0.92 2.11 -7.28
N SER A 70 0.73 0.80 -7.17
CA SER A 70 1.68 -0.05 -6.46
C SER A 70 3.06 -0.04 -7.10
N GLY A 71 3.12 -0.21 -8.42
CA GLY A 71 4.38 -0.17 -9.18
C GLY A 71 5.02 1.21 -9.14
N PHE A 72 4.22 2.26 -9.23
CA PHE A 72 4.70 3.63 -9.14
C PHE A 72 5.38 3.91 -7.79
N VAL A 73 4.75 3.51 -6.70
CA VAL A 73 5.33 3.65 -5.35
C VAL A 73 6.58 2.78 -5.22
N GLY A 74 6.49 1.50 -5.59
CA GLY A 74 7.61 0.57 -5.49
C GLY A 74 8.83 0.97 -6.30
N ALA A 75 8.62 1.63 -7.45
CA ALA A 75 9.70 2.09 -8.32
C ALA A 75 10.36 3.40 -7.84
N ASN A 76 9.68 4.19 -7.05
CA ASN A 76 10.11 5.54 -6.68
C ASN A 76 10.51 5.69 -5.21
N CYS A 77 10.67 4.60 -4.48
CA CYS A 77 11.15 4.64 -3.10
C CYS A 77 11.99 3.40 -2.79
N ASN A 78 12.72 3.45 -1.67
CA ASN A 78 13.48 2.33 -1.13
C ASN A 78 12.79 1.68 0.08
N LYS A 79 11.52 1.96 0.27
CA LYS A 79 10.75 1.41 1.40
C LYS A 79 9.99 0.17 0.97
N PRO A 80 9.69 -0.76 1.90
CA PRO A 80 8.77 -1.84 1.59
C PRO A 80 7.43 -1.32 1.11
N THR A 81 6.92 -1.89 0.04
CA THR A 81 5.64 -1.53 -0.56
C THR A 81 4.76 -2.76 -0.63
N ILE A 82 3.58 -2.68 -0.03
CA ILE A 82 2.59 -3.76 -0.05
C ILE A 82 1.35 -3.28 -0.78
N ALA A 83 0.97 -4.00 -1.83
CA ALA A 83 -0.30 -3.80 -2.49
C ALA A 83 -1.38 -4.61 -1.76
N CYS A 84 -2.45 -3.93 -1.36
CA CYS A 84 -3.62 -4.56 -0.75
C CYS A 84 -4.85 -4.12 -1.55
N PRO A 85 -5.03 -4.65 -2.78
CA PRO A 85 -6.08 -4.18 -3.67
C PRO A 85 -7.46 -4.60 -3.17
N PRO A 86 -8.46 -3.70 -3.28
CA PRO A 86 -9.84 -4.06 -2.98
C PRO A 86 -10.48 -4.71 -4.21
N PHE A 87 -11.16 -5.81 -4.02
CA PHE A 87 -11.92 -6.46 -5.08
C PHE A 87 -13.36 -6.67 -4.62
N LYS A 88 -14.29 -6.49 -5.54
CA LYS A 88 -15.71 -6.58 -5.30
C LYS A 88 -16.14 -8.03 -5.05
N ASP A 89 -15.59 -8.96 -5.83
CA ASP A 89 -15.87 -10.40 -5.79
C ASP A 89 -14.71 -11.16 -6.46
N LYS A 90 -14.87 -12.49 -6.58
CA LYS A 90 -13.85 -13.35 -7.17
C LYS A 90 -13.64 -13.11 -8.66
N VAL A 91 -14.67 -12.71 -9.39
CA VAL A 91 -14.58 -12.43 -10.84
C VAL A 91 -13.78 -11.14 -11.03
N ASP A 92 -14.10 -10.10 -10.28
CA ASP A 92 -13.34 -8.85 -10.28
C ASP A 92 -11.87 -9.11 -9.98
N MET A 93 -11.58 -9.88 -8.92
CA MET A 93 -10.22 -10.26 -8.55
C MET A 93 -9.52 -10.99 -9.69
N SER A 94 -10.15 -11.99 -10.29
CA SER A 94 -9.55 -12.79 -11.36
C SER A 94 -9.14 -11.95 -12.57
N ILE A 95 -9.91 -10.91 -12.87
CA ILE A 95 -9.66 -10.04 -14.02
C ILE A 95 -8.61 -8.98 -13.65
N ASN A 96 -8.75 -8.34 -12.49
CA ASN A 96 -8.01 -7.13 -12.18
C ASN A 96 -6.73 -7.34 -11.36
N ILE A 97 -6.52 -8.52 -10.79
CA ILE A 97 -5.30 -8.78 -9.99
C ILE A 97 -4.01 -8.72 -10.82
N HIS A 98 -4.11 -8.96 -12.11
CA HIS A 98 -2.93 -9.03 -12.99
C HIS A 98 -2.14 -7.72 -13.02
N SER A 99 -2.81 -6.58 -12.96
CA SER A 99 -2.11 -5.28 -12.91
C SER A 99 -1.35 -5.09 -11.61
N THR A 100 -1.75 -5.75 -10.54
CA THR A 100 -1.03 -5.74 -9.26
C THR A 100 0.16 -6.69 -9.27
N LEU A 101 0.03 -7.85 -9.92
CA LEU A 101 1.07 -8.88 -9.91
C LEU A 101 2.18 -8.66 -10.93
N GLN A 102 1.91 -7.89 -12.00
CA GLN A 102 2.86 -7.67 -13.08
C GLN A 102 3.66 -6.39 -12.87
N MET A 103 4.86 -6.53 -12.35
CA MET A 103 5.75 -5.41 -12.07
C MET A 103 6.97 -5.41 -13.00
N PRO A 104 7.47 -4.22 -13.35
CA PRO A 104 8.75 -4.12 -14.06
C PRO A 104 9.88 -4.71 -13.24
N SER A 105 10.96 -5.10 -13.92
CA SER A 105 12.18 -5.54 -13.23
C SER A 105 12.66 -4.46 -12.25
N LYS A 106 13.19 -4.88 -11.11
CA LYS A 106 13.72 -4.01 -10.04
C LYS A 106 12.65 -3.13 -9.38
N THR A 107 11.38 -3.55 -9.46
CA THR A 107 10.26 -2.89 -8.81
C THR A 107 9.60 -3.86 -7.84
N PRO A 108 10.13 -4.01 -6.62
CA PRO A 108 9.59 -4.98 -5.67
C PRO A 108 8.31 -4.46 -5.03
N VAL A 109 7.23 -5.20 -5.21
CA VAL A 109 5.94 -4.96 -4.56
C VAL A 109 5.44 -6.28 -4.01
N LEU A 110 5.12 -6.31 -2.74
CA LEU A 110 4.48 -7.46 -2.11
C LEU A 110 2.96 -7.33 -2.27
N THR A 111 2.26 -8.44 -2.40
CA THR A 111 0.80 -8.43 -2.52
C THR A 111 0.19 -9.21 -1.37
N VAL A 112 -0.67 -8.56 -0.59
CA VAL A 112 -1.44 -9.18 0.49
C VAL A 112 -2.90 -8.74 0.33
N LEU A 113 -3.78 -9.69 0.04
CA LEU A 113 -5.17 -9.35 -0.31
C LEU A 113 -6.05 -9.04 0.89
N ASP A 114 -5.91 -9.81 1.95
CA ASP A 114 -6.71 -9.61 3.15
C ASP A 114 -6.25 -8.39 3.93
N PRO A 115 -7.15 -7.41 4.22
CA PRO A 115 -6.75 -6.19 4.93
C PRO A 115 -6.12 -6.44 6.30
N GLY A 116 -6.66 -7.37 7.09
CA GLY A 116 -6.10 -7.72 8.38
C GLY A 116 -4.71 -8.34 8.26
N ASN A 117 -4.52 -9.23 7.30
CA ASN A 117 -3.22 -9.83 7.02
C ASN A 117 -2.22 -8.79 6.54
N CYS A 118 -2.67 -7.81 5.76
CA CYS A 118 -1.83 -6.70 5.33
C CYS A 118 -1.30 -5.91 6.53
N ALA A 119 -2.17 -5.55 7.46
CA ALA A 119 -1.77 -4.84 8.67
C ALA A 119 -0.78 -5.66 9.52
N ILE A 120 -1.00 -6.96 9.67
CA ILE A 120 -0.09 -7.83 10.40
C ILE A 120 1.27 -7.90 9.70
N ALA A 121 1.29 -8.00 8.38
CA ALA A 121 2.54 -7.99 7.61
C ALA A 121 3.31 -6.69 7.81
N VAL A 122 2.64 -5.54 7.78
CA VAL A 122 3.23 -4.23 8.07
C VAL A 122 3.86 -4.24 9.45
N HIS A 123 3.11 -4.67 10.46
CA HIS A 123 3.60 -4.74 11.83
C HIS A 123 4.86 -5.60 11.96
N ARG A 124 4.87 -6.78 11.32
CA ARG A 124 6.02 -7.67 11.34
C ARG A 124 7.24 -7.06 10.66
N ILE A 125 7.05 -6.37 9.54
CA ILE A 125 8.15 -5.69 8.83
C ILE A 125 8.73 -4.58 9.69
N LEU A 126 7.89 -3.74 10.28
CA LEU A 126 8.35 -2.62 11.12
C LEU A 126 9.07 -3.08 12.39
N ASN A 127 8.78 -4.28 12.86
CA ASN A 127 9.38 -4.82 14.08
C ASN A 127 10.50 -5.84 13.84
N ILE A 128 10.90 -6.03 12.59
CA ILE A 128 12.05 -6.87 12.27
C ILE A 128 13.31 -6.27 12.91
N GLY A 129 14.05 -7.02 13.65
CA GLY A 129 15.21 -6.51 14.37
C GLY A 129 14.93 -5.92 15.74
N SER A 130 13.67 -5.87 16.16
CA SER A 130 13.28 -5.39 17.51
C SER A 130 13.17 -6.52 18.53
N MET A 131 13.57 -7.71 18.15
CA MET A 131 13.46 -8.90 19.03
C MET A 131 14.74 -9.15 19.78
#